data_c438b43ff76ce2e8728a09b4b4c534e7
#
_entry.id   c438b43ff76ce2e8728a09b4b4c534e7
#
_cell.length_a   1.000
_cell.length_b   1.000
_cell.length_c   1.000
_cell.angle_alpha   90.00
_cell.angle_beta   90.00
_cell.angle_gamma   90.00
#
_symmetry.space_group_name_H-M   'P 1'
#
loop_
_entity.id
_entity.type
_entity.pdbx_description
1 polymer ?
#
loop_
_entity_poly.entity_id
_entity_poly.type
_entity_poly.pdbx_seq_one_letter_code
_entity_poly.pdbx_strand_id
1 'polypeptide(L)'
;MNGEEEFFDAVTGFDSDNSSGEFSEANQRLTGVIHVDSSKSNGIGKVGDGPPQENGIQKHRTSLPAPMFTRSDFSVWSILKKCIGLELSKITMPIAFNEPLSFLQRITEYMEHVYLIHRASRQPQSLERMQSVAAFAVSAVASQWERTGKPFNPLLGETYELIREDLGFRFISEQVSHHPPISAFYSEGLHQDFLFHGSIYPKLKFWGKSVEAEPRGTITLELLKHKEAYTWTNPTCCVHNVIIGKLWIEQYGTVEILNHRTGDKCVLHFKPCGAFGKELHKVEGYIQDKSKKKLFMIYGKWTECLWGIDPVAYESFRKQERRGDSLRKTKPDDGPEKADGDVADTVPESQETVQVIPGSKLLWRVNTRPPNSAQMYNFTSFTVSLNELETGMEKILAPTDCRLRPDIRGMENGNMDLASQEKERLEEKQREARRERAREEAEWQTRWFHRGSNPYTGTPDWLYAGGYFERDFSGCPDIY
;
A
#
# COMPACT_ATOMS: atom_id res chain seq x y z
N MET A 1 5.54 -34.48 -10.27
CA MET A 1 4.37 -34.27 -9.42
C MET A 1 4.46 -32.82 -8.96
N ASN A 2 3.83 -31.94 -9.73
CA ASN A 2 3.85 -30.50 -9.49
C ASN A 2 2.62 -30.17 -8.66
N GLY A 3 2.83 -29.87 -7.38
CA GLY A 3 1.78 -29.31 -6.53
C GLY A 3 1.58 -27.85 -6.87
N GLU A 4 0.64 -27.54 -7.74
CA GLU A 4 0.12 -26.20 -7.92
C GLU A 4 -0.72 -25.86 -6.69
N GLU A 5 -0.20 -24.98 -5.82
CA GLU A 5 -0.99 -24.36 -4.76
C GLU A 5 -1.97 -23.39 -5.41
N GLU A 6 -3.18 -23.83 -5.68
CA GLU A 6 -4.28 -23.02 -6.16
C GLU A 6 -4.74 -22.05 -5.06
N PHE A 7 -4.62 -20.76 -5.31
CA PHE A 7 -5.33 -19.71 -4.58
C PHE A 7 -6.81 -19.72 -5.03
N PHE A 8 -7.66 -20.39 -4.27
CA PHE A 8 -9.11 -20.38 -4.54
C PHE A 8 -9.79 -19.19 -3.90
N ASP A 9 -10.61 -18.48 -4.70
CA ASP A 9 -11.74 -17.74 -4.14
C ASP A 9 -12.66 -18.77 -3.48
N ALA A 10 -13.06 -18.52 -2.25
CA ALA A 10 -13.88 -19.46 -1.49
C ALA A 10 -15.16 -19.77 -2.26
N VAL A 11 -15.31 -21.02 -2.63
CA VAL A 11 -16.57 -21.54 -3.15
C VAL A 11 -17.54 -21.56 -1.96
N THR A 12 -18.52 -20.66 -1.96
CA THR A 12 -19.66 -20.74 -1.07
C THR A 12 -20.58 -21.85 -1.55
N GLY A 13 -20.23 -23.08 -1.23
CA GLY A 13 -21.13 -24.20 -1.29
C GLY A 13 -21.75 -24.39 0.09
N PHE A 14 -22.70 -23.58 0.46
CA PHE A 14 -23.64 -23.90 1.51
C PHE A 14 -25.01 -24.00 0.85
N ASP A 15 -25.43 -25.24 0.65
CA ASP A 15 -26.83 -25.53 0.44
C ASP A 15 -27.63 -24.93 1.59
N SER A 16 -28.57 -24.07 1.23
CA SER A 16 -29.54 -23.52 2.12
C SER A 16 -30.57 -24.60 2.45
N ASP A 17 -30.41 -25.26 3.58
CA ASP A 17 -31.52 -25.92 4.22
C ASP A 17 -31.73 -25.39 5.63
N ASN A 18 -32.88 -24.68 5.73
CA ASN A 18 -33.66 -24.40 6.93
C ASN A 18 -33.03 -23.72 8.16
N SER A 19 -33.12 -22.39 8.16
CA SER A 19 -33.71 -21.69 9.31
C SER A 19 -34.14 -20.27 8.96
N SER A 20 -35.24 -20.15 8.25
CA SER A 20 -36.03 -18.92 8.22
C SER A 20 -36.72 -18.76 9.58
N GLY A 21 -36.25 -17.86 10.41
CA GLY A 21 -36.89 -17.51 11.67
C GLY A 21 -35.90 -17.09 12.72
N GLU A 22 -35.50 -15.82 12.71
CA GLU A 22 -35.11 -15.01 13.88
C GLU A 22 -34.35 -13.73 13.55
N PHE A 23 -34.24 -13.34 12.26
CA PHE A 23 -33.54 -12.10 11.88
C PHE A 23 -34.46 -10.91 11.59
N SER A 24 -35.78 -11.01 11.78
CA SER A 24 -36.72 -9.93 11.46
C SER A 24 -37.15 -9.03 12.65
N GLU A 25 -36.76 -9.31 13.88
CA GLU A 25 -37.18 -8.50 15.03
C GLU A 25 -36.12 -7.50 15.58
N ALA A 26 -34.89 -7.56 15.13
CA ALA A 26 -33.85 -6.60 15.57
C ALA A 26 -33.81 -5.28 14.81
N ASN A 27 -34.48 -5.19 13.65
CA ASN A 27 -34.42 -4.00 12.77
C ASN A 27 -35.55 -2.99 12.95
N GLN A 28 -36.47 -3.20 13.91
CA GLN A 28 -37.60 -2.29 14.13
C GLN A 28 -37.47 -1.33 15.32
N ARG A 29 -36.32 -1.21 15.97
CA ARG A 29 -36.15 -0.33 17.15
C ARG A 29 -35.14 0.82 17.01
N LEU A 30 -34.75 1.20 15.80
CA LEU A 30 -33.83 2.35 15.58
C LEU A 30 -34.38 3.40 14.61
N THR A 31 -35.71 3.64 14.65
CA THR A 31 -36.28 4.88 14.12
C THR A 31 -36.77 5.74 15.27
N GLY A 32 -35.82 6.28 16.01
CA GLY A 32 -36.05 7.37 16.97
C GLY A 32 -35.70 8.70 16.32
N VAL A 33 -36.75 9.39 15.88
CA VAL A 33 -36.73 10.75 15.37
C VAL A 33 -36.09 11.70 16.38
N ILE A 34 -34.99 12.35 16.03
CA ILE A 34 -34.55 13.55 16.71
C ILE A 34 -34.90 14.72 15.82
N HIS A 35 -35.95 15.43 16.21
CA HIS A 35 -36.24 16.77 15.75
C HIS A 35 -35.16 17.72 16.26
N VAL A 36 -34.47 18.41 15.36
CA VAL A 36 -33.73 19.63 15.70
C VAL A 36 -34.38 20.78 14.98
N ASP A 37 -34.81 21.71 15.79
CA ASP A 37 -35.50 22.95 15.44
C ASP A 37 -34.67 23.82 14.48
N SER A 38 -35.35 24.27 13.43
CA SER A 38 -34.83 25.28 12.49
C SER A 38 -35.20 26.66 12.98
N SER A 39 -34.27 27.43 13.48
CA SER A 39 -34.43 28.89 13.60
C SER A 39 -33.82 29.60 12.41
N LYS A 40 -34.72 30.38 11.80
CA LYS A 40 -34.54 31.25 10.64
C LYS A 40 -33.47 32.35 10.89
N SER A 41 -32.65 32.63 9.88
CA SER A 41 -32.29 34.00 9.59
C SER A 41 -32.20 34.22 8.08
N ASN A 42 -32.97 35.20 7.65
CA ASN A 42 -33.03 35.75 6.29
C ASN A 42 -31.73 36.51 5.96
N GLY A 43 -31.20 36.30 4.78
CA GLY A 43 -30.18 37.14 4.19
C GLY A 43 -30.15 37.02 2.68
N ILE A 44 -30.69 38.01 2.03
CA ILE A 44 -30.82 38.16 0.58
C ILE A 44 -29.46 38.37 -0.09
N GLY A 45 -29.24 37.68 -1.21
CA GLY A 45 -28.55 38.23 -2.37
C GLY A 45 -27.07 37.96 -2.56
N LYS A 46 -26.71 37.19 -3.49
CA LYS A 46 -26.11 37.53 -4.79
C LYS A 46 -25.61 36.32 -5.52
N VAL A 47 -26.05 36.17 -6.74
CA VAL A 47 -25.43 35.38 -7.79
C VAL A 47 -24.06 36.01 -8.05
N GLY A 48 -23.01 35.19 -7.98
CA GLY A 48 -21.68 35.68 -8.29
C GLY A 48 -20.64 34.61 -8.11
N ASP A 49 -20.12 34.17 -9.21
CA ASP A 49 -18.78 33.68 -9.45
C ASP A 49 -18.32 32.36 -8.77
N GLY A 50 -17.89 31.47 -9.62
CA GLY A 50 -17.16 30.26 -9.25
C GLY A 50 -15.91 30.56 -8.42
N PRO A 51 -15.38 29.55 -7.73
CA PRO A 51 -14.24 29.75 -6.84
C PRO A 51 -13.06 30.34 -7.62
N PRO A 52 -12.34 31.31 -7.04
CA PRO A 52 -11.17 31.88 -7.69
C PRO A 52 -10.13 30.80 -7.95
N GLN A 53 -9.71 30.68 -9.19
CA GLN A 53 -8.49 29.93 -9.56
C GLN A 53 -7.29 30.63 -8.91
N GLU A 54 -6.96 30.21 -7.69
CA GLU A 54 -5.67 30.55 -7.11
C GLU A 54 -4.61 29.63 -7.72
N ASN A 55 -3.81 30.20 -8.58
CA ASN A 55 -2.48 29.72 -9.00
C ASN A 55 -2.35 28.29 -9.51
N GLY A 56 -3.22 27.79 -10.38
CA GLY A 56 -2.94 26.59 -11.18
C GLY A 56 -2.69 25.28 -10.43
N ILE A 57 -2.80 25.27 -9.10
CA ILE A 57 -2.66 24.08 -8.26
C ILE A 57 -4.04 23.47 -8.08
N GLN A 58 -4.25 22.29 -8.64
CA GLN A 58 -5.47 21.52 -8.42
C GLN A 58 -5.62 21.22 -6.93
N LYS A 59 -6.71 21.69 -6.31
CA LYS A 59 -6.98 21.47 -4.90
C LYS A 59 -7.67 20.11 -4.72
N HIS A 60 -6.96 19.16 -4.15
CA HIS A 60 -7.51 17.86 -3.79
C HIS A 60 -8.29 17.89 -2.47
N ARG A 61 -9.21 16.95 -2.29
CA ARG A 61 -9.95 16.78 -1.04
C ARG A 61 -9.00 16.42 0.11
N THR A 62 -9.35 16.84 1.32
CA THR A 62 -8.56 16.64 2.55
C THR A 62 -9.19 15.63 3.50
N SER A 63 -10.39 15.13 3.17
CA SER A 63 -11.12 14.15 3.97
C SER A 63 -11.92 13.22 3.07
N LEU A 64 -12.22 12.02 3.59
CA LEU A 64 -13.16 11.09 2.95
C LEU A 64 -14.61 11.58 3.16
N PRO A 65 -15.55 11.16 2.29
CA PRO A 65 -16.96 11.51 2.40
C PRO A 65 -17.62 11.04 3.71
N ALA A 66 -17.17 9.89 4.23
CA ALA A 66 -17.64 9.34 5.49
C ALA A 66 -16.47 8.85 6.34
N PRO A 67 -16.59 8.87 7.67
CA PRO A 67 -15.59 8.31 8.56
C PRO A 67 -15.54 6.79 8.44
N MET A 68 -14.40 6.24 8.86
CA MET A 68 -14.21 4.80 8.94
C MET A 68 -15.27 4.17 9.85
N PHE A 69 -15.79 3.04 9.38
CA PHE A 69 -16.70 2.21 10.16
C PHE A 69 -16.01 1.72 11.44
N THR A 70 -16.72 1.84 12.60
CA THR A 70 -16.22 1.35 13.88
C THR A 70 -16.52 -0.14 14.03
N ARG A 71 -15.48 -0.94 14.20
CA ARG A 71 -15.58 -2.41 14.36
C ARG A 71 -16.33 -2.85 15.62
N SER A 72 -16.65 -1.93 16.54
CA SER A 72 -17.42 -2.21 17.76
C SER A 72 -18.86 -2.66 17.52
N ASP A 73 -19.42 -2.31 16.36
CA ASP A 73 -20.83 -2.59 16.05
C ASP A 73 -21.06 -3.98 15.45
N PHE A 74 -19.98 -4.70 15.12
CA PHE A 74 -20.05 -6.09 14.65
C PHE A 74 -19.22 -6.99 15.55
N SER A 75 -19.79 -8.12 15.94
CA SER A 75 -19.04 -9.20 16.57
C SER A 75 -18.11 -9.85 15.51
N VAL A 76 -17.06 -9.09 15.13
CA VAL A 76 -15.97 -9.57 14.24
C VAL A 76 -15.46 -10.92 14.73
N TRP A 77 -15.43 -11.10 16.06
CA TRP A 77 -15.10 -12.34 16.73
C TRP A 77 -16.03 -13.50 16.38
N SER A 78 -17.34 -13.26 16.21
CA SER A 78 -18.28 -14.32 15.82
C SER A 78 -18.04 -14.83 14.41
N ILE A 79 -17.58 -13.96 13.52
CA ILE A 79 -17.24 -14.29 12.14
C ILE A 79 -15.89 -15.00 12.09
N LEU A 80 -14.88 -14.50 12.81
CA LEU A 80 -13.56 -15.11 12.88
C LEU A 80 -13.56 -16.47 13.57
N LYS A 81 -14.40 -16.69 14.57
CA LYS A 81 -14.60 -18.03 15.18
C LYS A 81 -15.02 -19.09 14.18
N LYS A 82 -15.84 -18.74 13.20
CA LYS A 82 -16.26 -19.64 12.13
C LYS A 82 -15.12 -19.96 11.16
N CYS A 83 -14.07 -19.15 11.16
CA CYS A 83 -12.91 -19.28 10.28
C CYS A 83 -11.72 -20.00 10.93
N ILE A 84 -11.77 -20.29 12.23
CA ILE A 84 -10.71 -21.03 12.93
C ILE A 84 -10.63 -22.45 12.38
N GLY A 85 -9.43 -22.80 11.88
CA GLY A 85 -9.16 -24.13 11.30
C GLY A 85 -9.47 -24.26 9.81
N LEU A 86 -9.99 -23.20 9.16
CA LEU A 86 -10.12 -23.14 7.72
C LEU A 86 -8.88 -22.43 7.12
N GLU A 87 -8.46 -22.84 5.92
CA GLU A 87 -7.44 -22.10 5.20
C GLU A 87 -7.99 -20.70 4.86
N LEU A 88 -7.34 -19.65 5.36
CA LEU A 88 -7.73 -18.25 5.11
C LEU A 88 -7.72 -17.87 3.62
N SER A 89 -6.98 -18.60 2.82
CA SER A 89 -7.01 -18.51 1.35
C SER A 89 -8.37 -18.89 0.73
N LYS A 90 -9.20 -19.63 1.47
CA LYS A 90 -10.53 -20.11 1.05
C LYS A 90 -11.69 -19.30 1.63
N ILE A 91 -11.40 -18.26 2.41
CA ILE A 91 -12.41 -17.48 3.11
C ILE A 91 -12.54 -16.11 2.48
N THR A 92 -13.73 -15.75 2.03
CA THR A 92 -14.06 -14.38 1.67
C THR A 92 -14.00 -13.50 2.93
N MET A 93 -13.01 -12.60 2.98
CA MET A 93 -12.86 -11.69 4.11
C MET A 93 -14.06 -10.73 4.17
N PRO A 94 -14.72 -10.61 5.33
CA PRO A 94 -15.80 -9.64 5.50
C PRO A 94 -15.35 -8.22 5.17
N ILE A 95 -16.25 -7.43 4.60
CA ILE A 95 -15.97 -6.07 4.18
C ILE A 95 -15.42 -5.16 5.29
N ALA A 96 -15.76 -5.47 6.56
CA ALA A 96 -15.25 -4.77 7.73
C ALA A 96 -13.72 -4.79 7.88
N PHE A 97 -13.04 -5.69 7.18
CA PHE A 97 -11.56 -5.73 7.13
C PHE A 97 -10.96 -4.95 5.97
N ASN A 98 -11.81 -4.48 5.05
CA ASN A 98 -11.34 -3.71 3.92
C ASN A 98 -11.11 -2.23 4.27
N GLU A 99 -10.34 -1.56 3.44
CA GLU A 99 -10.28 -0.12 3.31
C GLU A 99 -10.87 0.27 1.94
N PRO A 100 -11.41 1.49 1.75
CA PRO A 100 -12.12 1.87 0.52
C PRO A 100 -11.15 2.20 -0.62
N LEU A 101 -10.25 1.30 -0.94
CA LEU A 101 -9.29 1.38 -2.03
C LEU A 101 -9.12 0.02 -2.70
N SER A 102 -8.91 0.03 -4.01
CA SER A 102 -8.37 -1.10 -4.76
C SER A 102 -6.87 -1.27 -4.48
N PHE A 103 -6.36 -2.49 -4.61
CA PHE A 103 -4.90 -2.71 -4.57
C PHE A 103 -4.16 -1.92 -5.66
N LEU A 104 -4.79 -1.62 -6.79
CA LEU A 104 -4.20 -0.74 -7.81
C LEU A 104 -3.96 0.68 -7.30
N GLN A 105 -4.87 1.21 -6.47
CA GLN A 105 -4.66 2.49 -5.80
C GLN A 105 -3.57 2.37 -4.72
N ARG A 106 -3.51 1.23 -4.03
CA ARG A 106 -2.49 0.97 -3.01
C ARG A 106 -1.07 1.00 -3.59
N ILE A 107 -0.83 0.40 -4.75
CA ILE A 107 0.48 0.47 -5.41
C ILE A 107 0.80 1.87 -5.95
N THR A 108 -0.22 2.69 -6.24
CA THR A 108 -0.02 4.08 -6.64
C THR A 108 0.57 4.95 -5.52
N GLU A 109 0.40 4.54 -4.27
CA GLU A 109 0.99 5.22 -3.11
C GLU A 109 2.53 5.22 -3.12
N TYR A 110 3.16 4.39 -3.94
CA TYR A 110 4.62 4.49 -4.20
C TYR A 110 5.03 5.88 -4.69
N MET A 111 4.10 6.61 -5.33
CA MET A 111 4.33 7.92 -5.92
C MET A 111 4.18 9.09 -4.95
N GLU A 112 3.78 8.86 -3.70
CA GLU A 112 3.57 9.95 -2.72
C GLU A 112 4.80 10.84 -2.55
N HIS A 113 5.99 10.25 -2.59
CA HIS A 113 7.27 10.97 -2.47
C HIS A 113 8.03 11.01 -3.80
N VAL A 114 7.34 11.19 -4.92
CA VAL A 114 7.93 11.24 -6.27
C VAL A 114 9.00 12.33 -6.41
N TYR A 115 8.97 13.37 -5.58
CA TYR A 115 10.01 14.41 -5.56
C TYR A 115 11.42 13.83 -5.34
N LEU A 116 11.52 12.65 -4.71
CA LEU A 116 12.81 11.94 -4.53
C LEU A 116 13.35 11.42 -5.86
N ILE A 117 12.48 10.98 -6.77
CA ILE A 117 12.88 10.59 -8.13
C ILE A 117 13.32 11.81 -8.93
N HIS A 118 12.54 12.89 -8.89
CA HIS A 118 12.92 14.15 -9.54
C HIS A 118 14.24 14.69 -9.00
N ARG A 119 14.46 14.56 -7.67
CA ARG A 119 15.75 14.92 -7.06
C ARG A 119 16.88 14.04 -7.61
N ALA A 120 16.69 12.73 -7.68
CA ALA A 120 17.67 11.79 -8.24
C ALA A 120 18.03 12.18 -9.68
N SER A 121 17.03 12.48 -10.51
CA SER A 121 17.25 12.88 -11.90
C SER A 121 18.12 14.16 -12.06
N ARG A 122 18.09 15.05 -11.07
CA ARG A 122 18.87 16.31 -11.07
C ARG A 122 20.27 16.16 -10.47
N GLN A 123 20.54 15.12 -9.69
CA GLN A 123 21.84 14.94 -9.04
C GLN A 123 22.93 14.55 -10.06
N PRO A 124 24.08 15.25 -10.06
CA PRO A 124 25.17 14.97 -11.01
C PRO A 124 25.94 13.69 -10.68
N GLN A 125 26.05 13.34 -9.39
CA GLN A 125 26.85 12.20 -8.94
C GLN A 125 26.00 10.94 -8.75
N SER A 126 26.49 9.79 -9.22
CA SER A 126 25.79 8.51 -9.12
C SER A 126 25.48 8.11 -7.67
N LEU A 127 26.41 8.36 -6.75
CA LEU A 127 26.21 8.07 -5.33
C LEU A 127 25.00 8.87 -4.74
N GLU A 128 24.86 10.14 -5.09
CA GLU A 128 23.76 10.98 -4.64
C GLU A 128 22.43 10.55 -5.27
N ARG A 129 22.45 10.10 -6.53
CA ARG A 129 21.28 9.51 -7.19
C ARG A 129 20.83 8.26 -6.45
N MET A 130 21.76 7.35 -6.14
CA MET A 130 21.46 6.13 -5.38
C MET A 130 20.90 6.44 -3.97
N GLN A 131 21.40 7.48 -3.29
CA GLN A 131 20.83 7.92 -2.00
C GLN A 131 19.35 8.33 -2.14
N SER A 132 19.02 9.08 -3.19
CA SER A 132 17.64 9.51 -3.45
C SER A 132 16.75 8.34 -3.85
N VAL A 133 17.26 7.39 -4.64
CA VAL A 133 16.53 6.16 -5.02
C VAL A 133 16.29 5.27 -3.79
N ALA A 134 17.28 5.13 -2.91
CA ALA A 134 17.14 4.38 -1.66
C ALA A 134 16.07 5.01 -0.76
N ALA A 135 16.08 6.34 -0.63
CA ALA A 135 15.05 7.06 0.12
C ALA A 135 13.66 6.85 -0.49
N PHE A 136 13.54 6.86 -1.81
CA PHE A 136 12.29 6.58 -2.51
C PHE A 136 11.80 5.15 -2.24
N ALA A 137 12.66 4.15 -2.31
CA ALA A 137 12.29 2.76 -2.03
C ALA A 137 11.78 2.55 -0.60
N VAL A 138 12.37 3.23 0.39
CA VAL A 138 11.87 3.20 1.79
C VAL A 138 10.55 3.96 1.91
N SER A 139 10.45 5.15 1.32
CA SER A 139 9.25 5.99 1.38
C SER A 139 8.01 5.33 0.75
N ALA A 140 8.23 4.44 -0.23
CA ALA A 140 7.17 3.74 -0.95
C ALA A 140 6.29 2.86 -0.04
N VAL A 141 6.79 2.42 1.11
CA VAL A 141 6.02 1.61 2.07
C VAL A 141 5.55 2.42 3.30
N ALA A 142 5.95 3.68 3.41
CA ALA A 142 5.67 4.52 4.58
C ALA A 142 4.18 4.82 4.79
N SER A 143 3.40 4.92 3.73
CA SER A 143 1.94 5.14 3.80
C SER A 143 1.20 4.01 4.53
N GLN A 144 1.81 2.83 4.63
CA GLN A 144 1.19 1.65 5.23
C GLN A 144 1.23 1.64 6.76
N TRP A 145 2.00 2.53 7.39
CA TRP A 145 2.08 2.61 8.84
C TRP A 145 0.70 2.81 9.48
N GLU A 146 0.38 1.98 10.48
CA GLU A 146 -0.93 1.90 11.16
C GLU A 146 -2.11 1.57 10.24
N ARG A 147 -1.88 1.23 8.98
CA ARG A 147 -2.93 0.82 8.05
C ARG A 147 -3.09 -0.68 8.07
N THR A 148 -4.11 -1.13 8.78
CA THR A 148 -4.44 -2.55 8.95
C THR A 148 -5.61 -3.01 8.07
N GLY A 149 -6.23 -2.09 7.32
CA GLY A 149 -7.27 -2.40 6.34
C GLY A 149 -6.68 -3.11 5.11
N LYS A 150 -7.38 -4.13 4.62
CA LYS A 150 -7.02 -4.80 3.38
C LYS A 150 -7.61 -4.02 2.20
N PRO A 151 -6.86 -3.65 1.16
CA PRO A 151 -7.46 -3.10 -0.06
C PRO A 151 -8.35 -4.16 -0.72
N PHE A 152 -9.32 -3.72 -1.52
CA PHE A 152 -10.10 -4.64 -2.35
C PHE A 152 -9.19 -5.32 -3.37
N ASN A 153 -9.41 -6.62 -3.60
CA ASN A 153 -8.75 -7.31 -4.69
C ASN A 153 -9.23 -6.72 -6.01
N PRO A 154 -8.33 -6.35 -6.92
CA PRO A 154 -8.73 -5.89 -8.24
C PRO A 154 -9.43 -7.00 -9.02
N LEU A 155 -10.44 -6.62 -9.78
CA LEU A 155 -11.04 -7.51 -10.76
C LEU A 155 -10.11 -7.66 -11.97
N LEU A 156 -10.19 -8.77 -12.66
CA LEU A 156 -9.40 -8.99 -13.87
C LEU A 156 -9.75 -7.93 -14.94
N GLY A 157 -8.74 -7.21 -15.42
CA GLY A 157 -8.90 -6.09 -16.33
C GLY A 157 -9.24 -4.74 -15.68
N GLU A 158 -9.36 -4.70 -14.34
CA GLU A 158 -9.49 -3.44 -13.60
C GLU A 158 -8.28 -2.56 -13.83
N THR A 159 -8.52 -1.25 -13.95
CA THR A 159 -7.46 -0.26 -14.15
C THR A 159 -7.54 0.85 -13.11
N TYR A 160 -6.44 1.57 -12.96
CA TYR A 160 -6.39 2.83 -12.24
C TYR A 160 -5.39 3.77 -12.88
N GLU A 161 -5.81 5.00 -13.11
CA GLU A 161 -4.92 6.08 -13.58
C GLU A 161 -4.79 7.20 -12.56
N LEU A 162 -3.65 7.85 -12.53
CA LEU A 162 -3.45 9.09 -11.77
C LEU A 162 -2.54 10.03 -12.54
N ILE A 163 -3.03 11.24 -12.82
CA ILE A 163 -2.25 12.32 -13.41
C ILE A 163 -2.12 13.42 -12.37
N ARG A 164 -0.91 13.74 -11.98
CA ARG A 164 -0.59 14.77 -10.99
C ARG A 164 0.41 15.75 -11.59
N GLU A 165 -0.13 16.78 -12.24
CA GLU A 165 0.67 17.85 -12.85
C GLU A 165 1.49 18.60 -11.80
N ASP A 166 0.93 18.82 -10.62
CA ASP A 166 1.58 19.45 -9.47
C ASP A 166 2.78 18.65 -8.95
N LEU A 167 2.75 17.32 -9.07
CA LEU A 167 3.83 16.41 -8.68
C LEU A 167 4.69 15.95 -9.88
N GLY A 168 4.30 16.31 -11.09
CA GLY A 168 5.06 16.09 -12.32
C GLY A 168 5.10 14.65 -12.82
N PHE A 169 4.01 13.87 -12.63
CA PHE A 169 3.93 12.49 -13.13
C PHE A 169 2.53 12.10 -13.62
N ARG A 170 2.49 11.04 -14.42
CA ARG A 170 1.29 10.26 -14.72
C ARG A 170 1.53 8.78 -14.49
N PHE A 171 0.46 8.07 -14.12
CA PHE A 171 0.50 6.67 -13.68
C PHE A 171 -0.67 5.90 -14.26
N ILE A 172 -0.45 4.65 -14.63
CA ILE A 172 -1.47 3.67 -15.03
C ILE A 172 -1.14 2.31 -14.44
N SER A 173 -2.15 1.58 -13.99
CA SER A 173 -2.06 0.19 -13.57
C SER A 173 -3.22 -0.64 -14.11
N GLU A 174 -2.98 -1.94 -14.28
CA GLU A 174 -3.96 -2.92 -14.74
C GLU A 174 -3.80 -4.22 -13.97
N GLN A 175 -4.93 -4.83 -13.58
CA GLN A 175 -4.92 -6.20 -13.09
C GLN A 175 -4.84 -7.15 -14.28
N VAL A 176 -3.63 -7.59 -14.58
CA VAL A 176 -3.30 -8.38 -15.77
C VAL A 176 -3.58 -9.87 -15.61
N SER A 177 -3.64 -10.34 -14.38
CA SER A 177 -3.99 -11.72 -14.01
C SER A 177 -4.73 -11.74 -12.68
N HIS A 178 -5.65 -12.69 -12.52
CA HIS A 178 -6.39 -12.89 -11.26
C HIS A 178 -5.96 -14.16 -10.53
N HIS A 179 -5.53 -15.18 -11.26
CA HIS A 179 -4.96 -16.42 -10.74
C HIS A 179 -3.68 -16.78 -11.51
N PRO A 180 -2.50 -16.52 -10.93
CA PRO A 180 -2.24 -15.76 -9.70
C PRO A 180 -2.61 -14.27 -9.86
N PRO A 181 -2.88 -13.54 -8.74
CA PRO A 181 -3.17 -12.12 -8.82
C PRO A 181 -1.89 -11.34 -9.15
N ILE A 182 -1.89 -10.64 -10.28
CA ILE A 182 -0.78 -9.81 -10.75
C ILE A 182 -1.29 -8.43 -11.14
N SER A 183 -0.73 -7.41 -10.54
CA SER A 183 -0.98 -6.00 -10.85
C SER A 183 0.25 -5.42 -11.52
N ALA A 184 0.10 -4.99 -12.77
CA ALA A 184 1.15 -4.28 -13.50
C ALA A 184 0.94 -2.78 -13.39
N PHE A 185 2.02 -2.00 -13.33
CA PHE A 185 1.95 -0.55 -13.29
C PHE A 185 3.07 0.09 -14.11
N TYR A 186 2.78 1.30 -14.59
CA TYR A 186 3.70 2.15 -15.32
C TYR A 186 3.48 3.61 -14.93
N SER A 187 4.55 4.31 -14.68
CA SER A 187 4.55 5.75 -14.42
C SER A 187 5.69 6.43 -15.16
N GLU A 188 5.45 7.65 -15.57
CA GLU A 188 6.50 8.48 -16.21
C GLU A 188 6.45 9.90 -15.67
N GLY A 189 7.60 10.55 -15.64
CA GLY A 189 7.71 11.97 -15.36
C GLY A 189 7.20 12.80 -16.53
N LEU A 190 6.38 13.82 -16.25
CA LEU A 190 5.83 14.72 -17.27
C LEU A 190 6.93 15.54 -17.97
N HIS A 191 8.10 15.64 -17.36
CA HIS A 191 9.31 16.27 -17.94
C HIS A 191 10.28 15.27 -18.58
N GLN A 192 9.84 14.04 -18.83
CA GLN A 192 10.65 12.98 -19.42
C GLN A 192 11.94 12.68 -18.65
N ASP A 193 11.91 12.81 -17.34
CA ASP A 193 13.05 12.62 -16.47
C ASP A 193 13.17 11.19 -15.92
N PHE A 194 12.06 10.45 -15.84
CA PHE A 194 12.06 9.06 -15.36
C PHE A 194 10.97 8.20 -15.99
N LEU A 195 11.20 6.88 -15.95
CA LEU A 195 10.18 5.83 -16.07
C LEU A 195 10.21 4.98 -14.81
N PHE A 196 9.04 4.61 -14.32
CA PHE A 196 8.91 3.78 -13.12
C PHE A 196 7.82 2.74 -13.36
N HIS A 197 8.18 1.46 -13.34
CA HIS A 197 7.26 0.39 -13.68
C HIS A 197 7.53 -0.90 -12.91
N GLY A 198 6.60 -1.82 -12.96
CA GLY A 198 6.74 -3.13 -12.34
C GLY A 198 5.49 -3.97 -12.40
N SER A 199 5.64 -5.21 -11.96
CA SER A 199 4.57 -6.17 -11.77
C SER A 199 4.62 -6.66 -10.34
N ILE A 200 3.51 -6.53 -9.61
CA ILE A 200 3.41 -6.93 -8.20
C ILE A 200 2.46 -8.11 -8.09
N TYR A 201 2.94 -9.20 -7.52
CA TYR A 201 2.15 -10.41 -7.25
C TYR A 201 2.46 -10.93 -5.84
N PRO A 202 1.80 -10.39 -4.80
CA PRO A 202 2.08 -10.75 -3.42
C PRO A 202 1.71 -12.22 -3.17
N LYS A 203 2.57 -12.94 -2.46
CA LYS A 203 2.25 -14.24 -1.90
C LYS A 203 1.82 -14.07 -0.46
N LEU A 204 0.57 -14.45 -0.16
CA LEU A 204 0.04 -14.41 1.19
C LEU A 204 0.39 -15.70 1.93
N LYS A 205 0.93 -15.57 3.14
CA LYS A 205 1.21 -16.68 4.06
C LYS A 205 0.53 -16.40 5.38
N PHE A 206 -0.12 -17.42 5.93
CA PHE A 206 -0.74 -17.34 7.24
C PHE A 206 0.12 -18.06 8.27
N TRP A 207 0.43 -17.38 9.37
CA TRP A 207 1.20 -17.90 10.49
C TRP A 207 0.43 -17.68 11.79
N GLY A 208 -0.44 -18.63 12.14
CA GLY A 208 -1.20 -18.55 13.38
C GLY A 208 -2.01 -17.27 13.51
N LYS A 209 -1.48 -16.26 14.21
CA LYS A 209 -2.15 -14.96 14.42
C LYS A 209 -1.75 -13.87 13.40
N SER A 210 -0.88 -14.15 12.45
CA SER A 210 -0.31 -13.15 11.53
C SER A 210 -0.51 -13.51 10.07
N VAL A 211 -0.65 -12.50 9.22
CA VAL A 211 -0.67 -12.63 7.76
C VAL A 211 0.51 -11.89 7.18
N GLU A 212 1.36 -12.61 6.47
CA GLU A 212 2.46 -12.05 5.69
C GLU A 212 2.05 -11.86 4.24
N ALA A 213 2.36 -10.71 3.69
CA ALA A 213 2.34 -10.44 2.26
C ALA A 213 3.78 -10.30 1.77
N GLU A 214 4.31 -11.35 1.16
CA GLU A 214 5.62 -11.35 0.52
C GLU A 214 5.47 -10.76 -0.89
N PRO A 215 5.91 -9.51 -1.15
CA PRO A 215 5.81 -8.94 -2.48
C PRO A 215 6.78 -9.65 -3.41
N ARG A 216 6.25 -10.08 -4.54
CA ARG A 216 7.03 -10.65 -5.63
C ARG A 216 6.92 -9.76 -6.84
N GLY A 217 7.87 -9.89 -7.76
CA GLY A 217 7.98 -9.07 -8.94
C GLY A 217 9.06 -8.01 -8.81
N THR A 218 9.52 -7.54 -9.95
CA THR A 218 10.60 -6.56 -10.06
C THR A 218 10.00 -5.17 -10.20
N ILE A 219 10.50 -4.23 -9.39
CA ILE A 219 10.26 -2.79 -9.55
C ILE A 219 11.47 -2.21 -10.27
N THR A 220 11.22 -1.42 -11.30
CA THR A 220 12.25 -0.79 -12.13
C THR A 220 12.05 0.71 -12.16
N LEU A 221 13.12 1.46 -11.89
CA LEU A 221 13.20 2.91 -12.06
C LEU A 221 14.30 3.25 -13.05
N GLU A 222 13.94 3.98 -14.08
CA GLU A 222 14.89 4.50 -15.07
C GLU A 222 15.05 6.02 -14.91
N LEU A 223 16.26 6.49 -14.78
CA LEU A 223 16.62 7.91 -14.84
C LEU A 223 17.12 8.23 -16.24
N LEU A 224 16.24 8.77 -17.07
CA LEU A 224 16.46 8.87 -18.53
C LEU A 224 17.65 9.75 -18.88
N LYS A 225 17.82 10.88 -18.20
CA LYS A 225 18.95 11.80 -18.39
C LYS A 225 20.30 11.12 -18.17
N HIS A 226 20.37 10.19 -17.22
CA HIS A 226 21.60 9.53 -16.84
C HIS A 226 21.78 8.16 -17.50
N LYS A 227 20.76 7.68 -18.22
CA LYS A 227 20.72 6.32 -18.79
C LYS A 227 21.03 5.26 -17.71
N GLU A 228 20.50 5.45 -16.51
CA GLU A 228 20.62 4.54 -15.38
C GLU A 228 19.29 3.86 -15.12
N ALA A 229 19.36 2.58 -14.78
CA ALA A 229 18.22 1.81 -14.33
C ALA A 229 18.54 1.17 -12.99
N TYR A 230 17.52 1.18 -12.10
CA TYR A 230 17.56 0.62 -10.76
C TYR A 230 16.46 -0.42 -10.64
N THR A 231 16.77 -1.57 -10.08
CA THR A 231 15.77 -2.61 -9.84
C THR A 231 15.82 -3.09 -8.39
N TRP A 232 14.64 -3.40 -7.83
CA TRP A 232 14.49 -3.97 -6.49
C TRP A 232 13.16 -4.70 -6.33
N THR A 233 12.99 -5.36 -5.21
CA THR A 233 11.73 -5.92 -4.73
C THR A 233 11.47 -5.35 -3.33
N ASN A 234 10.22 -5.00 -3.03
CA ASN A 234 9.83 -4.43 -1.72
C ASN A 234 10.05 -5.41 -0.56
N PRO A 235 10.11 -4.93 0.70
CA PRO A 235 10.18 -5.80 1.87
C PRO A 235 8.87 -6.56 2.09
N THR A 236 8.91 -7.59 2.93
CA THR A 236 7.72 -8.32 3.37
C THR A 236 6.92 -7.47 4.33
N CYS A 237 5.62 -7.38 4.09
CA CYS A 237 4.66 -6.75 4.98
C CYS A 237 3.98 -7.82 5.85
N CYS A 238 3.92 -7.61 7.16
CA CYS A 238 3.24 -8.51 8.09
C CYS A 238 2.21 -7.75 8.92
N VAL A 239 0.96 -8.26 8.93
CA VAL A 239 -0.11 -7.79 9.80
C VAL A 239 -0.29 -8.80 10.92
N HIS A 240 -0.11 -8.35 12.14
CA HIS A 240 -0.19 -9.16 13.36
C HIS A 240 -1.55 -9.02 14.04
N ASN A 241 -1.87 -10.02 14.87
CA ASN A 241 -3.09 -10.08 15.69
C ASN A 241 -4.38 -10.10 14.86
N VAL A 242 -4.36 -10.74 13.68
CA VAL A 242 -5.53 -10.81 12.79
C VAL A 242 -6.70 -11.59 13.38
N ILE A 243 -6.46 -12.46 14.37
CA ILE A 243 -7.49 -13.27 15.05
C ILE A 243 -7.87 -12.65 16.40
N ILE A 244 -6.89 -12.30 17.23
CA ILE A 244 -7.08 -11.81 18.61
C ILE A 244 -6.07 -10.69 18.87
N GLY A 245 -6.49 -9.65 19.58
CA GLY A 245 -5.66 -8.51 19.95
C GLY A 245 -5.84 -7.31 19.03
N LYS A 246 -5.06 -6.26 19.26
CA LYS A 246 -5.06 -5.06 18.44
C LYS A 246 -4.17 -5.30 17.21
N LEU A 247 -4.72 -5.09 16.03
CA LEU A 247 -3.97 -5.19 14.77
C LEU A 247 -2.79 -4.21 14.74
N TRP A 248 -1.65 -4.67 14.25
CA TRP A 248 -0.51 -3.83 13.96
C TRP A 248 0.28 -4.37 12.77
N ILE A 249 1.09 -3.52 12.16
CA ILE A 249 1.78 -3.81 10.91
C ILE A 249 3.27 -3.55 11.03
N GLU A 250 4.10 -4.40 10.43
CA GLU A 250 5.52 -4.19 10.25
C GLU A 250 5.98 -4.52 8.82
N GLN A 251 7.14 -3.99 8.48
CA GLN A 251 7.88 -4.32 7.26
C GLN A 251 9.20 -4.95 7.67
N TYR A 252 9.58 -6.07 7.07
CA TYR A 252 10.87 -6.68 7.36
C TYR A 252 11.48 -7.39 6.16
N GLY A 253 12.77 -7.70 6.24
CA GLY A 253 13.54 -8.34 5.19
C GLY A 253 14.60 -7.43 4.61
N THR A 254 15.30 -7.92 3.62
CA THR A 254 16.38 -7.20 2.95
C THR A 254 15.93 -6.75 1.56
N VAL A 255 16.08 -5.46 1.27
CA VAL A 255 15.87 -4.87 -0.05
C VAL A 255 17.23 -4.57 -0.66
N GLU A 256 17.49 -5.10 -1.85
CA GLU A 256 18.69 -4.79 -2.64
C GLU A 256 18.28 -3.96 -3.86
N ILE A 257 18.83 -2.75 -3.97
CA ILE A 257 18.65 -1.88 -5.13
C ILE A 257 19.93 -1.96 -5.96
N LEU A 258 19.80 -2.44 -7.19
CA LEU A 258 20.94 -2.55 -8.11
C LEU A 258 20.88 -1.45 -9.16
N ASN A 259 21.96 -0.67 -9.28
CA ASN A 259 22.17 0.21 -10.42
C ASN A 259 22.82 -0.60 -11.56
N HIS A 260 22.08 -0.85 -12.63
CA HIS A 260 22.53 -1.68 -13.75
C HIS A 260 23.63 -1.03 -14.60
N ARG A 261 23.81 0.28 -14.50
CA ARG A 261 24.88 0.97 -15.25
C ARG A 261 26.22 0.91 -14.52
N THR A 262 26.23 1.18 -13.22
CA THR A 262 27.48 1.26 -12.44
C THR A 262 27.84 -0.05 -11.76
N GLY A 263 26.86 -0.92 -11.50
CA GLY A 263 26.99 -2.11 -10.70
C GLY A 263 26.95 -1.83 -9.18
N ASP A 264 26.73 -0.57 -8.78
CA ASP A 264 26.60 -0.21 -7.38
C ASP A 264 25.28 -0.80 -6.80
N LYS A 265 25.33 -1.15 -5.53
CA LYS A 265 24.17 -1.68 -4.80
C LYS A 265 23.87 -0.85 -3.56
N CYS A 266 22.60 -0.64 -3.30
CA CYS A 266 22.13 -0.25 -1.98
C CYS A 266 21.47 -1.47 -1.31
N VAL A 267 21.91 -1.80 -0.11
CA VAL A 267 21.35 -2.89 0.71
C VAL A 267 20.66 -2.26 1.92
N LEU A 268 19.35 -2.50 2.06
CA LEU A 268 18.51 -1.99 3.14
C LEU A 268 17.95 -3.16 3.93
N HIS A 269 18.19 -3.18 5.24
CA HIS A 269 17.66 -4.16 6.16
C HIS A 269 16.51 -3.55 6.93
N PHE A 270 15.28 -3.94 6.59
CA PHE A 270 14.10 -3.66 7.39
C PHE A 270 14.08 -4.63 8.55
N LYS A 271 14.23 -4.11 9.75
CA LYS A 271 14.35 -4.95 10.95
C LYS A 271 12.97 -5.45 11.39
N PRO A 272 12.83 -6.75 11.69
CA PRO A 272 11.64 -7.21 12.40
C PRO A 272 11.62 -6.58 13.80
N CYS A 273 10.46 -6.49 14.41
CA CYS A 273 10.20 -5.84 15.70
C CYS A 273 11.19 -6.25 16.81
N GLY A 274 11.61 -7.53 16.81
CA GLY A 274 12.50 -8.07 17.83
C GLY A 274 11.86 -8.15 19.23
N ALA A 275 12.61 -8.66 20.18
CA ALA A 275 12.17 -8.72 21.57
C ALA A 275 11.99 -7.31 22.14
N PHE A 276 10.86 -7.08 22.82
CA PHE A 276 10.52 -5.80 23.46
C PHE A 276 10.39 -4.58 22.53
N GLY A 277 10.15 -4.77 21.25
CA GLY A 277 9.92 -3.67 20.30
C GLY A 277 11.15 -2.80 19.97
N LYS A 278 12.34 -3.17 20.38
CA LYS A 278 13.56 -2.35 20.22
C LYS A 278 13.94 -2.06 18.78
N GLU A 279 13.63 -2.97 17.86
CA GLU A 279 13.95 -2.86 16.44
C GLU A 279 12.74 -2.42 15.60
N LEU A 280 11.62 -2.08 16.24
CA LEU A 280 10.37 -1.75 15.57
C LEU A 280 10.57 -0.64 14.54
N HIS A 281 10.19 -0.95 13.28
CA HIS A 281 10.25 -0.05 12.13
C HIS A 281 11.64 0.42 11.69
N LYS A 282 12.71 -0.08 12.29
CA LYS A 282 14.07 0.33 11.92
C LYS A 282 14.46 -0.13 10.52
N VAL A 283 15.19 0.74 9.84
CA VAL A 283 15.86 0.46 8.57
C VAL A 283 17.31 0.84 8.70
N GLU A 284 18.19 -0.08 8.40
CA GLU A 284 19.63 0.14 8.37
C GLU A 284 20.20 -0.41 7.07
N GLY A 285 21.18 0.26 6.50
CA GLY A 285 21.77 -0.22 5.27
C GLY A 285 22.98 0.57 4.82
N TYR A 286 23.39 0.30 3.61
CA TYR A 286 24.55 0.94 3.01
C TYR A 286 24.49 0.91 1.51
N ILE A 287 25.20 1.85 0.89
CA ILE A 287 25.50 1.84 -0.53
C ILE A 287 26.94 1.34 -0.68
N GLN A 288 27.14 0.39 -1.59
CA GLN A 288 28.46 -0.15 -1.94
C GLN A 288 28.68 -0.12 -3.44
N ASP A 289 29.93 0.00 -3.84
CA ASP A 289 30.33 -0.15 -5.23
C ASP A 289 30.40 -1.63 -5.65
N LYS A 290 30.68 -1.86 -6.94
CA LYS A 290 30.84 -3.21 -7.50
C LYS A 290 31.97 -4.03 -6.85
N SER A 291 32.93 -3.38 -6.19
CA SER A 291 34.01 -4.03 -5.42
C SER A 291 33.61 -4.36 -3.98
N LYS A 292 32.37 -4.08 -3.58
CA LYS A 292 31.80 -4.22 -2.25
C LYS A 292 32.36 -3.23 -1.22
N LYS A 293 33.04 -2.16 -1.64
CA LYS A 293 33.45 -1.08 -0.75
C LYS A 293 32.23 -0.27 -0.37
N LYS A 294 31.98 -0.10 0.93
CA LYS A 294 30.92 0.75 1.46
C LYS A 294 31.24 2.23 1.18
N LEU A 295 30.33 2.90 0.50
CA LEU A 295 30.44 4.31 0.10
C LEU A 295 29.61 5.23 1.00
N PHE A 296 28.53 4.71 1.57
CA PHE A 296 27.58 5.51 2.35
C PHE A 296 26.75 4.61 3.26
N MET A 297 26.45 5.06 4.48
CA MET A 297 25.61 4.35 5.44
C MET A 297 24.24 5.02 5.52
N ILE A 298 23.20 4.22 5.65
CA ILE A 298 21.80 4.67 5.73
C ILE A 298 21.18 4.08 6.99
N TYR A 299 20.41 4.89 7.72
CA TYR A 299 19.71 4.45 8.92
C TYR A 299 18.48 5.31 9.18
N GLY A 300 17.53 4.76 9.92
CA GLY A 300 16.31 5.45 10.31
C GLY A 300 15.16 4.50 10.58
N LYS A 301 13.93 4.99 10.35
CA LYS A 301 12.69 4.23 10.43
C LYS A 301 11.82 4.51 9.20
N TRP A 302 11.24 3.48 8.62
CA TRP A 302 10.34 3.65 7.46
C TRP A 302 9.03 4.39 7.82
N THR A 303 8.73 4.53 9.13
CA THR A 303 7.58 5.27 9.66
C THR A 303 7.89 6.72 10.02
N GLU A 304 9.16 7.13 9.97
CA GLU A 304 9.57 8.45 10.50
C GLU A 304 10.47 9.21 9.53
N CYS A 305 11.71 8.78 9.39
CA CYS A 305 12.71 9.44 8.55
C CYS A 305 13.90 8.53 8.23
N LEU A 306 14.66 8.93 7.23
CA LEU A 306 15.86 8.25 6.78
C LEU A 306 17.03 9.23 6.74
N TRP A 307 18.14 8.84 7.34
CA TRP A 307 19.38 9.59 7.42
C TRP A 307 20.50 8.84 6.72
N GLY A 308 21.49 9.58 6.28
CA GLY A 308 22.69 9.01 5.69
C GLY A 308 23.96 9.70 6.16
N ILE A 309 25.05 8.95 6.21
CA ILE A 309 26.33 9.41 6.76
C ILE A 309 27.51 8.68 6.11
N ASP A 310 28.67 9.29 6.18
CA ASP A 310 29.93 8.65 5.78
C ASP A 310 30.21 7.38 6.62
N PRO A 311 30.73 6.29 6.00
CA PRO A 311 30.98 5.04 6.71
C PRO A 311 31.95 5.14 7.89
N VAL A 312 32.99 5.98 7.78
CA VAL A 312 33.99 6.13 8.84
C VAL A 312 33.39 6.85 10.04
N ALA A 313 32.60 7.90 9.80
CA ALA A 313 31.88 8.62 10.85
C ALA A 313 30.86 7.71 11.55
N TYR A 314 30.12 6.90 10.79
CA TYR A 314 29.16 5.92 11.33
C TYR A 314 29.84 4.91 12.26
N GLU A 315 30.90 4.27 11.81
CA GLU A 315 31.64 3.28 12.59
C GLU A 315 32.28 3.88 13.85
N SER A 316 32.76 5.10 13.78
CA SER A 316 33.32 5.82 14.94
C SER A 316 32.26 6.06 15.98
N PHE A 317 31.07 6.51 15.60
CA PHE A 317 29.96 6.72 16.51
C PHE A 317 29.50 5.39 17.17
N ARG A 318 29.32 4.33 16.39
CA ARG A 318 28.91 3.02 16.91
C ARG A 318 29.91 2.40 17.85
N LYS A 319 31.22 2.64 17.67
CA LYS A 319 32.27 2.21 18.62
C LYS A 319 32.17 2.96 19.93
N GLN A 320 31.85 4.25 19.92
CA GLN A 320 31.65 5.04 21.15
C GLN A 320 30.43 4.57 21.94
N GLU A 321 29.30 4.32 21.27
CA GLU A 321 28.09 3.76 21.92
C GLU A 321 28.37 2.44 22.62
N ARG A 322 29.01 1.47 21.94
CA ARG A 322 29.37 0.16 22.54
C ARG A 322 30.27 0.29 23.76
N ARG A 323 31.19 1.27 23.77
CA ARG A 323 32.03 1.56 24.94
C ARG A 323 31.23 2.16 26.09
N GLY A 324 30.28 3.04 25.79
CA GLY A 324 29.37 3.62 26.79
C GLY A 324 28.48 2.57 27.44
N ASP A 325 27.92 1.66 26.65
CA ASP A 325 27.06 0.57 27.14
C ASP A 325 27.83 -0.47 27.96
N SER A 326 29.08 -0.77 27.60
CA SER A 326 29.91 -1.69 28.38
C SER A 326 30.27 -1.11 29.77
N LEU A 327 30.38 0.20 29.88
CA LEU A 327 30.62 0.88 31.19
C LEU A 327 29.34 0.96 32.04
N ARG A 328 28.13 0.94 31.42
CA ARG A 328 26.86 0.91 32.17
C ARG A 328 26.50 -0.48 32.68
N LYS A 329 26.91 -1.56 32.01
CA LYS A 329 26.63 -2.95 32.41
C LYS A 329 27.44 -3.46 33.57
N THR A 330 28.35 -2.68 34.15
CA THR A 330 29.13 -3.03 35.34
C THR A 330 28.45 -2.72 36.68
N LYS A 331 27.16 -2.29 36.67
CA LYS A 331 26.35 -2.24 37.90
C LYS A 331 25.42 -3.46 37.92
N PRO A 332 25.46 -4.33 38.96
CA PRO A 332 24.51 -5.42 39.05
C PRO A 332 23.12 -4.87 39.34
N ASP A 333 22.17 -5.20 38.47
CA ASP A 333 20.76 -4.95 38.71
C ASP A 333 20.15 -6.26 39.23
N ASP A 334 19.97 -6.31 40.57
CA ASP A 334 19.23 -7.35 41.27
C ASP A 334 17.72 -7.04 41.14
N GLY A 335 17.14 -7.29 39.97
CA GLY A 335 15.71 -7.27 39.79
C GLY A 335 15.16 -8.66 39.42
N PRO A 336 14.01 -9.12 39.98
CA PRO A 336 13.53 -10.48 39.78
C PRO A 336 13.09 -10.70 38.31
N GLU A 337 13.61 -11.79 37.73
CA GLU A 337 13.12 -12.35 36.45
C GLU A 337 11.61 -12.58 36.57
N LYS A 338 10.84 -11.81 35.84
CA LYS A 338 9.44 -12.12 35.62
C LYS A 338 9.33 -13.18 34.54
N ALA A 339 8.70 -14.27 34.94
CA ALA A 339 8.37 -15.42 34.14
C ALA A 339 7.65 -15.08 32.83
N ASP A 340 7.95 -15.88 31.82
CA ASP A 340 7.29 -16.04 30.53
C ASP A 340 5.77 -16.03 30.65
N GLY A 341 5.18 -14.88 30.38
CA GLY A 341 3.74 -14.73 30.23
C GLY A 341 3.49 -14.13 28.86
N ASP A 342 2.63 -14.76 28.08
CA ASP A 342 2.16 -14.43 26.74
C ASP A 342 2.27 -12.95 26.34
N VAL A 343 3.37 -12.56 25.70
CA VAL A 343 3.61 -11.22 25.16
C VAL A 343 2.88 -11.00 23.83
N ALA A 344 2.06 -11.96 23.40
CA ALA A 344 1.53 -12.06 22.05
C ALA A 344 0.37 -11.10 21.70
N ASP A 345 -0.28 -10.47 22.67
CA ASP A 345 -1.52 -9.69 22.43
C ASP A 345 -1.34 -8.16 22.54
N THR A 346 -0.17 -7.69 22.92
CA THR A 346 0.13 -6.25 23.00
C THR A 346 0.75 -5.73 21.71
N VAL A 347 0.31 -4.54 21.29
CA VAL A 347 0.94 -3.82 20.19
C VAL A 347 2.31 -3.31 20.71
N PRO A 348 3.42 -3.60 20.03
CA PRO A 348 4.70 -3.06 20.42
C PRO A 348 4.68 -1.53 20.37
N GLU A 349 5.10 -0.87 21.43
CA GLU A 349 5.24 0.58 21.45
C GLU A 349 6.64 0.98 20.98
N SER A 350 6.68 1.85 19.97
CA SER A 350 7.92 2.48 19.56
C SER A 350 8.26 3.61 20.53
N GLN A 351 9.16 3.37 21.44
CA GLN A 351 9.50 4.33 22.51
C GLN A 351 10.53 5.39 22.10
N GLU A 352 11.19 5.25 20.95
CA GLU A 352 12.30 6.13 20.60
C GLU A 352 12.14 6.72 19.20
N THR A 353 12.28 8.04 19.11
CA THR A 353 12.52 8.73 17.84
C THR A 353 13.91 8.35 17.30
N VAL A 354 14.12 8.52 16.00
CA VAL A 354 15.43 8.24 15.38
C VAL A 354 16.48 9.16 15.97
N GLN A 355 17.48 8.58 16.64
CA GLN A 355 18.64 9.33 17.14
C GLN A 355 19.55 9.70 15.97
N VAL A 356 19.74 10.99 15.76
CA VAL A 356 20.56 11.51 14.66
C VAL A 356 22.04 11.49 15.04
N ILE A 357 22.85 10.81 14.25
CA ILE A 357 24.30 10.79 14.39
C ILE A 357 24.86 12.13 13.87
N PRO A 358 25.73 12.82 14.64
CA PRO A 358 26.33 14.07 14.18
C PRO A 358 27.03 13.92 12.81
N GLY A 359 26.79 14.86 11.92
CA GLY A 359 27.29 14.82 10.54
C GLY A 359 26.39 14.07 9.54
N SER A 360 25.26 13.56 9.99
CA SER A 360 24.29 12.91 9.11
C SER A 360 23.51 13.93 8.26
N LYS A 361 23.15 13.48 7.06
CA LYS A 361 22.31 14.18 6.09
C LYS A 361 20.91 13.55 6.09
N LEU A 362 19.87 14.37 6.20
CA LEU A 362 18.49 13.91 6.04
C LEU A 362 18.24 13.53 4.58
N LEU A 363 17.84 12.29 4.34
CA LEU A 363 17.50 11.80 3.00
C LEU A 363 16.01 11.92 2.70
N TRP A 364 15.17 11.63 3.70
CA TRP A 364 13.72 11.65 3.59
C TRP A 364 13.07 11.73 4.98
N ARG A 365 11.88 12.31 5.02
CA ARG A 365 10.99 12.33 6.19
C ARG A 365 9.55 12.08 5.74
N VAL A 366 8.81 11.31 6.55
CA VAL A 366 7.39 11.06 6.32
C VAL A 366 6.58 12.36 6.38
N ASN A 367 5.55 12.45 5.52
CA ASN A 367 4.61 13.58 5.58
C ASN A 367 3.71 13.47 6.81
N THR A 368 3.38 14.60 7.39
CA THR A 368 2.37 14.67 8.46
C THR A 368 1.01 14.26 7.90
N ARG A 369 0.35 13.34 8.60
CA ARG A 369 -1.01 12.91 8.25
C ARG A 369 -2.05 13.97 8.59
N PRO A 370 -3.21 13.98 7.89
CA PRO A 370 -4.32 14.85 8.26
C PRO A 370 -4.73 14.67 9.74
N PRO A 371 -5.22 15.72 10.44
CA PRO A 371 -5.56 15.62 11.87
C PRO A 371 -6.59 14.52 12.21
N ASN A 372 -7.51 14.24 11.29
CA ASN A 372 -8.55 13.22 11.43
C ASN A 372 -8.20 11.89 10.73
N SER A 373 -6.94 11.64 10.44
CA SER A 373 -6.48 10.43 9.73
C SER A 373 -6.92 9.13 10.40
N ALA A 374 -6.94 9.09 11.74
CA ALA A 374 -7.39 7.93 12.49
C ALA A 374 -8.85 7.54 12.20
N GLN A 375 -9.72 8.50 11.89
CA GLN A 375 -11.11 8.27 11.46
C GLN A 375 -11.23 7.99 9.96
N MET A 376 -10.14 8.08 9.21
CA MET A 376 -10.06 7.86 7.77
C MET A 376 -9.04 6.75 7.44
N TYR A 377 -9.15 5.60 8.08
CA TYR A 377 -8.30 4.42 7.85
C TYR A 377 -6.79 4.67 8.01
N ASN A 378 -6.39 5.69 8.76
CA ASN A 378 -5.01 6.19 8.86
C ASN A 378 -4.40 6.59 7.50
N PHE A 379 -5.22 7.08 6.57
CA PHE A 379 -4.78 7.54 5.27
C PHE A 379 -3.90 8.78 5.36
N THR A 380 -2.91 8.86 4.48
CA THR A 380 -2.14 10.08 4.23
C THR A 380 -2.97 11.07 3.40
N SER A 381 -2.56 12.33 3.31
CA SER A 381 -3.22 13.30 2.44
C SER A 381 -3.21 12.87 0.97
N PHE A 382 -2.12 12.23 0.52
CA PHE A 382 -2.04 11.66 -0.82
C PHE A 382 -3.07 10.54 -1.01
N THR A 383 -3.16 9.62 -0.04
CA THR A 383 -4.09 8.48 -0.10
C THR A 383 -5.54 8.91 -0.09
N VAL A 384 -5.91 9.94 0.68
CA VAL A 384 -7.27 10.49 0.71
C VAL A 384 -7.73 10.94 -0.68
N SER A 385 -6.83 11.44 -1.51
CA SER A 385 -7.15 11.92 -2.85
C SER A 385 -7.30 10.81 -3.91
N LEU A 386 -6.82 9.59 -3.67
CA LEU A 386 -6.71 8.55 -4.70
C LEU A 386 -8.06 8.09 -5.28
N ASN A 387 -9.10 8.05 -4.47
CA ASN A 387 -10.44 7.65 -4.92
C ASN A 387 -11.38 8.83 -5.16
N GLU A 388 -10.83 10.03 -5.27
CA GLU A 388 -11.56 11.24 -5.62
C GLU A 388 -12.21 11.10 -6.99
N LEU A 389 -13.49 11.42 -7.07
CA LEU A 389 -14.26 11.38 -8.30
C LEU A 389 -15.03 12.70 -8.45
N GLU A 390 -14.45 13.62 -9.21
CA GLU A 390 -15.05 14.91 -9.50
C GLU A 390 -16.14 14.76 -10.59
N THR A 391 -17.09 15.68 -10.59
CA THR A 391 -18.17 15.71 -11.59
C THR A 391 -17.59 15.77 -13.00
N GLY A 392 -17.95 14.80 -13.81
CA GLY A 392 -17.51 14.69 -15.21
C GLY A 392 -16.29 13.77 -15.40
N MET A 393 -15.57 13.41 -14.35
CA MET A 393 -14.45 12.45 -14.46
C MET A 393 -14.91 11.08 -14.99
N GLU A 394 -16.10 10.65 -14.64
CA GLU A 394 -16.71 9.40 -15.13
C GLU A 394 -16.79 9.30 -16.66
N LYS A 395 -16.77 10.43 -17.35
CA LYS A 395 -16.77 10.48 -18.83
C LYS A 395 -15.38 10.43 -19.45
N ILE A 396 -14.35 10.67 -18.65
CA ILE A 396 -12.95 10.76 -19.08
C ILE A 396 -12.19 9.48 -18.71
N LEU A 397 -12.53 8.88 -17.57
CA LEU A 397 -11.90 7.66 -17.08
C LEU A 397 -12.26 6.45 -17.95
N ALA A 398 -11.35 5.48 -17.99
CA ALA A 398 -11.67 4.17 -18.55
C ALA A 398 -12.85 3.54 -17.78
N PRO A 399 -13.79 2.85 -18.47
CA PRO A 399 -14.89 2.15 -17.80
C PRO A 399 -14.43 1.13 -16.74
N THR A 400 -13.19 0.68 -16.84
CA THR A 400 -12.53 -0.27 -15.94
C THR A 400 -11.82 0.39 -14.75
N ASP A 401 -11.85 1.73 -14.65
CA ASP A 401 -11.18 2.44 -13.54
C ASP A 401 -11.84 2.14 -12.20
N CYS A 402 -11.03 1.77 -11.20
CA CYS A 402 -11.54 1.32 -9.90
C CYS A 402 -12.28 2.40 -9.10
N ARG A 403 -12.17 3.68 -9.46
CA ARG A 403 -13.01 4.74 -8.89
C ARG A 403 -14.48 4.58 -9.24
N LEU A 404 -14.80 3.83 -10.31
CA LEU A 404 -16.16 3.53 -10.75
C LEU A 404 -16.72 2.26 -10.10
N ARG A 405 -15.94 1.51 -9.34
CA ARG A 405 -16.40 0.29 -8.62
C ARG A 405 -17.44 0.64 -7.57
N PRO A 406 -18.64 0.04 -7.65
CA PRO A 406 -19.72 0.39 -6.73
C PRO A 406 -19.48 -0.08 -5.28
N ASP A 407 -18.78 -1.17 -5.05
CA ASP A 407 -18.46 -1.68 -3.72
C ASP A 407 -17.48 -0.75 -2.97
N ILE A 408 -16.39 -0.34 -3.62
CA ILE A 408 -15.43 0.62 -3.06
C ILE A 408 -16.11 1.96 -2.80
N ARG A 409 -16.90 2.44 -3.76
CA ARG A 409 -17.64 3.70 -3.65
C ARG A 409 -18.67 3.66 -2.53
N GLY A 410 -19.39 2.55 -2.38
CA GLY A 410 -20.34 2.34 -1.29
C GLY A 410 -19.65 2.39 0.08
N MET A 411 -18.50 1.73 0.21
CA MET A 411 -17.72 1.74 1.45
C MET A 411 -17.20 3.14 1.78
N GLU A 412 -16.64 3.84 0.81
CA GLU A 412 -16.11 5.20 1.01
C GLU A 412 -17.19 6.19 1.49
N ASN A 413 -18.42 6.00 1.01
CA ASN A 413 -19.58 6.81 1.41
C ASN A 413 -20.26 6.32 2.70
N GLY A 414 -19.69 5.33 3.39
CA GLY A 414 -20.23 4.81 4.64
C GLY A 414 -21.42 3.85 4.50
N ASN A 415 -21.79 3.47 3.28
CA ASN A 415 -22.87 2.51 3.02
C ASN A 415 -22.32 1.09 2.96
N MET A 416 -22.15 0.47 4.15
CA MET A 416 -21.54 -0.85 4.28
C MET A 416 -22.40 -1.97 3.71
N ASP A 417 -23.73 -1.84 3.77
CA ASP A 417 -24.65 -2.86 3.22
C ASP A 417 -24.55 -2.88 1.69
N LEU A 418 -24.60 -1.72 1.06
CA LEU A 418 -24.38 -1.61 -0.39
C LEU A 418 -23.00 -2.13 -0.80
N ALA A 419 -21.97 -1.73 -0.06
CA ALA A 419 -20.61 -2.17 -0.34
C ALA A 419 -20.46 -3.69 -0.25
N SER A 420 -21.08 -4.34 0.74
CA SER A 420 -21.07 -5.80 0.88
C SER A 420 -21.81 -6.50 -0.25
N GLN A 421 -23.01 -6.02 -0.60
CA GLN A 421 -23.81 -6.58 -1.69
C GLN A 421 -23.11 -6.45 -3.04
N GLU A 422 -22.57 -5.27 -3.34
CA GLU A 422 -21.86 -5.03 -4.59
C GLU A 422 -20.54 -5.80 -4.69
N LYS A 423 -19.82 -5.96 -3.58
CA LYS A 423 -18.63 -6.81 -3.53
C LYS A 423 -18.98 -8.25 -3.90
N GLU A 424 -20.01 -8.82 -3.31
CA GLU A 424 -20.48 -10.19 -3.59
C GLU A 424 -20.91 -10.32 -5.05
N ARG A 425 -21.68 -9.36 -5.56
CA ARG A 425 -22.14 -9.35 -6.96
C ARG A 425 -20.98 -9.33 -7.95
N LEU A 426 -19.98 -8.47 -7.72
CA LEU A 426 -18.81 -8.34 -8.59
C LEU A 426 -17.93 -9.59 -8.55
N GLU A 427 -17.73 -10.17 -7.38
CA GLU A 427 -16.99 -11.42 -7.23
C GLU A 427 -17.68 -12.58 -7.96
N GLU A 428 -19.03 -12.67 -7.91
CA GLU A 428 -19.76 -13.69 -8.66
C GLU A 428 -19.71 -13.43 -10.17
N LYS A 429 -19.91 -12.18 -10.63
CA LYS A 429 -19.76 -11.82 -12.04
C LYS A 429 -18.39 -12.25 -12.58
N GLN A 430 -17.31 -12.03 -11.81
CA GLN A 430 -15.96 -12.43 -12.18
C GLN A 430 -15.81 -13.97 -12.24
N ARG A 431 -16.38 -14.71 -11.28
CA ARG A 431 -16.38 -16.17 -11.30
C ARG A 431 -17.13 -16.75 -12.51
N GLU A 432 -18.28 -16.17 -12.86
CA GLU A 432 -19.04 -16.57 -14.05
C GLU A 432 -18.25 -16.32 -15.34
N ALA A 433 -17.69 -15.13 -15.52
CA ALA A 433 -16.86 -14.80 -16.65
C ALA A 433 -15.62 -15.72 -16.78
N ARG A 434 -15.04 -16.14 -15.66
CA ARG A 434 -13.96 -17.13 -15.64
C ARG A 434 -14.43 -18.51 -16.11
N ARG A 435 -15.63 -18.96 -15.64
CA ARG A 435 -16.20 -20.26 -16.08
C ARG A 435 -16.51 -20.25 -17.59
N GLU A 436 -17.02 -19.13 -18.12
CA GLU A 436 -17.26 -18.98 -19.55
C GLU A 436 -15.98 -19.07 -20.36
N ARG A 437 -14.95 -18.26 -20.00
CA ARG A 437 -13.65 -18.36 -20.69
C ARG A 437 -13.06 -19.78 -20.65
N ALA A 438 -13.20 -20.47 -19.53
CA ALA A 438 -12.72 -21.84 -19.42
C ALA A 438 -13.48 -22.83 -20.33
N ARG A 439 -14.79 -22.62 -20.55
CA ARG A 439 -15.59 -23.43 -21.48
C ARG A 439 -15.24 -23.16 -22.95
N GLU A 440 -14.89 -21.93 -23.25
CA GLU A 440 -14.53 -21.47 -24.60
C GLU A 440 -13.04 -21.69 -24.92
N GLU A 441 -12.27 -22.19 -23.96
CA GLU A 441 -10.80 -22.30 -24.03
C GLU A 441 -10.12 -20.98 -24.40
N ALA A 442 -10.76 -19.85 -24.02
CA ALA A 442 -10.29 -18.51 -24.32
C ALA A 442 -9.33 -17.99 -23.25
N GLU A 443 -8.21 -17.46 -23.72
CA GLU A 443 -7.27 -16.76 -22.83
C GLU A 443 -7.66 -15.30 -22.64
N TRP A 444 -7.44 -14.78 -21.42
CA TRP A 444 -7.61 -13.36 -21.15
C TRP A 444 -6.58 -12.53 -21.93
N GLN A 445 -7.04 -11.55 -22.67
CA GLN A 445 -6.18 -10.59 -23.36
C GLN A 445 -6.09 -9.30 -22.53
N THR A 446 -4.89 -9.00 -22.05
CA THR A 446 -4.60 -7.73 -21.38
C THR A 446 -4.60 -6.59 -22.40
N ARG A 447 -4.95 -5.38 -21.96
CA ARG A 447 -5.11 -4.27 -22.89
C ARG A 447 -3.91 -3.32 -22.90
N TRP A 448 -3.42 -2.98 -21.72
CA TRP A 448 -2.42 -1.92 -21.56
C TRP A 448 -1.01 -2.43 -21.24
N PHE A 449 -0.93 -3.70 -20.91
CA PHE A 449 0.34 -4.37 -20.62
C PHE A 449 0.43 -5.68 -21.41
N HIS A 450 1.63 -6.05 -21.77
CA HIS A 450 1.91 -7.33 -22.42
C HIS A 450 2.96 -8.12 -21.64
N ARG A 451 2.87 -9.42 -21.70
CA ARG A 451 3.83 -10.32 -21.09
C ARG A 451 5.17 -10.26 -21.84
N GLY A 452 6.25 -10.09 -21.10
CA GLY A 452 7.60 -10.00 -21.66
C GLY A 452 8.67 -10.30 -20.62
N SER A 453 9.87 -9.83 -20.86
CA SER A 453 11.00 -9.94 -19.94
C SER A 453 11.46 -8.55 -19.53
N ASN A 454 11.77 -8.39 -18.24
CA ASN A 454 12.35 -7.14 -17.75
C ASN A 454 13.67 -6.87 -18.50
N PRO A 455 13.85 -5.67 -19.07
CA PRO A 455 15.00 -5.37 -19.93
C PRO A 455 16.36 -5.38 -19.20
N TYR A 456 16.35 -5.31 -17.89
CA TYR A 456 17.56 -5.24 -17.06
C TYR A 456 17.88 -6.53 -16.32
N THR A 457 16.86 -7.25 -15.86
CA THR A 457 17.02 -8.50 -15.10
C THR A 457 16.82 -9.76 -15.94
N GLY A 458 16.15 -9.64 -17.09
CA GLY A 458 15.77 -10.79 -17.92
C GLY A 458 14.67 -11.65 -17.33
N THR A 459 14.16 -11.34 -16.15
CA THR A 459 13.07 -12.08 -15.50
C THR A 459 11.72 -11.80 -16.18
N PRO A 460 10.76 -12.74 -16.14
CA PRO A 460 9.39 -12.48 -16.61
C PRO A 460 8.79 -11.24 -15.99
N ASP A 461 8.16 -10.39 -16.80
CA ASP A 461 7.56 -9.13 -16.38
C ASP A 461 6.37 -8.78 -17.28
N TRP A 462 5.56 -7.80 -16.83
CA TRP A 462 4.50 -7.22 -17.62
C TRP A 462 4.89 -5.78 -17.98
N LEU A 463 5.03 -5.52 -19.26
CA LEU A 463 5.54 -4.26 -19.79
C LEU A 463 4.41 -3.42 -20.37
N TYR A 464 4.46 -2.12 -20.16
CA TYR A 464 3.46 -1.20 -20.70
C TYR A 464 3.49 -1.20 -22.23
N ALA A 465 2.34 -1.43 -22.83
CA ALA A 465 2.18 -1.50 -24.30
C ALA A 465 1.96 -0.12 -24.95
N GLY A 466 1.74 0.92 -24.14
CA GLY A 466 1.34 2.24 -24.62
C GLY A 466 -0.17 2.37 -24.87
N GLY A 467 -0.59 3.53 -25.35
CA GLY A 467 -1.95 3.75 -25.84
C GLY A 467 -2.98 4.16 -24.79
N TYR A 468 -2.70 4.05 -23.50
CA TYR A 468 -3.72 4.37 -22.48
C TYR A 468 -4.09 5.87 -22.45
N PHE A 469 -3.09 6.72 -22.55
CA PHE A 469 -3.29 8.17 -22.43
C PHE A 469 -3.82 8.83 -23.71
N GLU A 470 -3.92 8.09 -24.79
CA GLU A 470 -4.64 8.48 -26.03
C GLU A 470 -6.16 8.37 -25.86
N ARG A 471 -6.64 7.81 -24.73
CA ARG A 471 -8.06 7.79 -24.32
C ARG A 471 -9.00 6.99 -25.25
N ASP A 472 -8.49 6.07 -26.06
CA ASP A 472 -9.34 5.12 -26.75
C ASP A 472 -9.72 3.95 -25.84
N PHE A 473 -10.84 4.10 -25.16
CA PHE A 473 -11.40 3.07 -24.27
C PHE A 473 -12.46 2.19 -24.93
N SER A 474 -12.62 2.31 -26.25
CA SER A 474 -13.45 1.38 -27.03
C SER A 474 -12.92 -0.05 -26.85
N GLY A 475 -13.81 -1.01 -26.58
CA GLY A 475 -13.41 -2.40 -26.33
C GLY A 475 -12.82 -2.66 -24.94
N CYS A 476 -12.91 -1.73 -23.98
CA CYS A 476 -12.71 -2.08 -22.57
C CYS A 476 -13.79 -3.07 -22.11
N PRO A 477 -13.43 -4.10 -21.31
CA PRO A 477 -14.40 -5.09 -20.84
C PRO A 477 -15.38 -4.47 -19.84
N ASP A 478 -16.61 -4.98 -19.83
CA ASP A 478 -17.60 -4.70 -18.80
C ASP A 478 -17.31 -5.59 -17.58
N ILE A 479 -16.66 -5.01 -16.58
CA ILE A 479 -16.24 -5.73 -15.36
C ILE A 479 -17.05 -5.35 -14.12
N TYR A 480 -17.82 -4.24 -14.13
CA TYR A 480 -18.61 -3.75 -12.98
C TYR A 480 -20.11 -4.03 -13.04
#